data_d24888813ed361ef4640461275f0965a
#
_entry.id   d24888813ed361ef4640461275f0965a
#
_cell.length_a   1.000
_cell.length_b   1.000
_cell.length_c   1.000
_cell.angle_alpha   90.00
_cell.angle_beta   90.00
_cell.angle_gamma   90.00
#
_symmetry.space_group_name_H-M   'P 1'
#
loop_
_entity.id
_entity.type
_entity.pdbx_description
1 polymer ?
#
loop_
_entity_poly.entity_id
_entity_poly.type
_entity_poly.pdbx_seq_one_letter_code
_entity_poly.pdbx_strand_id
1 'polypeptide(L)'
;MAKLSDILCLAAILAAANIHVLHACNCSATGTATYTVTFESQWTLPTPPTFAHWSPPIGTSHSACYVMWRRGTDASTGMEAMAELGRTGSLKSEFTAQGADTLDTISGIPPSVQRSAPAITFTVDRYRPYVSVTSMIAPSPDWFVGVDTLDLCDDSSWVNEVVRPAFPYDAGTDNGLEFGSLDIDKSPREKIARITSTSPNTQSFLSPSAVIPMGNFKFTFVSMAATPAPVDPMCSQCPVSSVGGDSPTGSTGNVAGTTDSSQAPVSPALAVIATAGMLAVARILLY
;
A
#
# COMPACT_ATOMS: atom_id res chain seq x y z
N MET A 1 -6.05 32.40 -44.98
CA MET A 1 -7.29 31.63 -44.70
C MET A 1 -6.84 30.29 -44.09
N ALA A 2 -6.89 30.18 -42.79
CA ALA A 2 -6.60 28.94 -42.11
C ALA A 2 -7.75 27.94 -42.40
N LYS A 3 -7.42 26.71 -42.78
CA LYS A 3 -8.43 25.72 -43.16
C LYS A 3 -9.24 25.30 -41.93
N LEU A 4 -10.51 25.10 -42.10
CA LEU A 4 -11.47 24.71 -41.06
C LEU A 4 -11.03 23.42 -40.30
N SER A 5 -10.22 22.56 -40.97
CA SER A 5 -9.59 21.38 -40.39
C SER A 5 -8.59 21.68 -39.26
N ASP A 6 -7.86 22.80 -39.35
CA ASP A 6 -6.81 23.15 -38.40
C ASP A 6 -7.42 23.71 -37.11
N ILE A 7 -8.58 24.34 -37.20
CA ILE A 7 -9.32 24.86 -36.05
C ILE A 7 -9.98 23.71 -35.27
N LEU A 8 -10.47 22.70 -35.95
CA LEU A 8 -11.05 21.51 -35.32
C LEU A 8 -9.99 20.64 -34.61
N CYS A 9 -8.78 20.56 -35.17
CA CYS A 9 -7.68 19.84 -34.54
C CYS A 9 -7.16 20.55 -33.28
N LEU A 10 -7.11 21.90 -33.30
CA LEU A 10 -6.71 22.69 -32.13
C LEU A 10 -7.75 22.61 -31.01
N ALA A 11 -9.04 22.61 -31.35
CA ALA A 11 -10.13 22.43 -30.37
C ALA A 11 -10.14 21.02 -29.74
N ALA A 12 -9.79 19.98 -30.50
CA ALA A 12 -9.66 18.62 -29.99
C ALA A 12 -8.47 18.45 -29.04
N ILE A 13 -7.35 19.13 -29.30
CA ILE A 13 -6.17 19.10 -28.43
C ILE A 13 -6.42 19.84 -27.13
N LEU A 14 -7.16 20.96 -27.16
CA LEU A 14 -7.55 21.70 -25.95
C LEU A 14 -8.59 20.98 -25.10
N ALA A 15 -9.45 20.16 -25.69
CA ALA A 15 -10.41 19.31 -24.97
C ALA A 15 -9.75 18.10 -24.30
N ALA A 16 -8.64 17.58 -24.85
CA ALA A 16 -7.90 16.47 -24.26
C ALA A 16 -7.05 16.85 -23.04
N ALA A 17 -6.73 18.16 -22.87
CA ALA A 17 -5.91 18.64 -21.78
C ALA A 17 -6.66 18.78 -20.44
N ASN A 18 -7.97 18.60 -20.39
CA ASN A 18 -8.80 18.82 -19.20
C ASN A 18 -9.33 17.54 -18.53
N ILE A 19 -8.82 16.34 -18.89
CA ILE A 19 -9.36 15.08 -18.36
C ILE A 19 -8.58 14.56 -17.12
N HIS A 20 -7.52 15.22 -16.67
CA HIS A 20 -6.66 14.67 -15.63
C HIS A 20 -6.86 15.20 -14.20
N VAL A 21 -7.98 15.84 -13.86
CA VAL A 21 -8.12 16.54 -12.56
C VAL A 21 -9.27 16.01 -11.67
N LEU A 22 -9.82 14.83 -11.91
CA LEU A 22 -11.02 14.41 -11.17
C LEU A 22 -10.85 13.07 -10.41
N HIS A 23 -9.71 12.79 -9.78
CA HIS A 23 -9.55 11.54 -9.02
C HIS A 23 -9.30 11.70 -7.51
N ALA A 24 -9.36 12.88 -6.96
CA ALA A 24 -8.99 13.08 -5.54
C ALA A 24 -10.09 12.73 -4.52
N CYS A 25 -11.33 12.46 -4.96
CA CYS A 25 -12.44 12.15 -4.05
C CYS A 25 -13.42 11.15 -4.65
N ASN A 26 -12.95 9.96 -4.96
CA ASN A 26 -13.80 8.93 -5.57
C ASN A 26 -14.63 8.11 -4.58
N CYS A 27 -14.46 8.32 -3.27
CA CYS A 27 -15.27 7.64 -2.29
C CYS A 27 -16.61 8.35 -2.08
N SER A 28 -17.71 7.75 -2.48
CA SER A 28 -19.07 8.25 -2.20
C SER A 28 -19.69 7.59 -0.96
N ALA A 29 -18.97 6.71 -0.26
CA ALA A 29 -19.40 6.17 1.00
C ALA A 29 -19.68 7.27 2.02
N THR A 30 -20.75 7.15 2.78
CA THR A 30 -21.17 8.15 3.78
C THR A 30 -20.62 7.79 5.16
N GLY A 31 -20.43 8.81 6.00
CA GLY A 31 -20.01 8.63 7.38
C GLY A 31 -18.51 8.34 7.55
N THR A 32 -18.17 8.03 8.80
CA THR A 32 -16.82 7.62 9.20
C THR A 32 -16.84 6.12 9.48
N ALA A 33 -15.96 5.37 8.84
CA ALA A 33 -15.82 3.94 9.07
C ALA A 33 -14.67 3.67 10.06
N THR A 34 -14.91 2.72 10.95
CA THR A 34 -13.92 2.20 11.89
C THR A 34 -13.40 0.87 11.36
N TYR A 35 -12.09 0.74 11.32
CA TYR A 35 -11.35 -0.46 10.92
C TYR A 35 -10.43 -0.94 12.03
N THR A 36 -10.06 -2.20 11.94
CA THR A 36 -8.86 -2.71 12.61
C THR A 36 -7.83 -3.11 11.58
N VAL A 37 -6.55 -2.90 11.90
CA VAL A 37 -5.43 -3.52 11.21
C VAL A 37 -4.69 -4.45 12.15
N THR A 38 -4.39 -5.65 11.66
CA THR A 38 -3.56 -6.65 12.36
C THR A 38 -2.35 -6.98 11.50
N PHE A 39 -1.16 -6.88 12.06
CA PHE A 39 0.03 -7.43 11.42
C PHE A 39 0.19 -8.89 11.86
N GLU A 40 -0.09 -9.82 10.94
CA GLU A 40 0.03 -11.26 11.11
C GLU A 40 1.44 -11.69 10.70
N SER A 41 2.38 -11.64 11.64
CA SER A 41 3.79 -11.96 11.38
C SER A 41 3.99 -13.45 11.09
N GLN A 42 4.74 -13.72 10.02
CA GLN A 42 5.18 -15.06 9.61
C GLN A 42 6.66 -14.98 9.21
N TRP A 43 7.53 -14.84 10.19
CA TRP A 43 8.97 -14.83 9.92
C TRP A 43 9.45 -16.25 9.63
N THR A 44 9.43 -16.63 8.37
CA THR A 44 9.70 -18.00 7.90
C THR A 44 11.08 -18.17 7.29
N LEU A 45 11.98 -17.22 7.47
CA LEU A 45 13.36 -17.34 6.99
C LEU A 45 14.03 -18.56 7.64
N PRO A 46 14.79 -19.37 6.87
CA PRO A 46 15.43 -20.57 7.38
C PRO A 46 16.35 -20.34 8.57
N THR A 47 16.98 -19.15 8.60
CA THR A 47 17.88 -18.73 9.66
C THR A 47 17.55 -17.29 10.06
N PRO A 48 16.59 -17.08 10.97
CA PRO A 48 16.35 -15.74 11.47
C PRO A 48 17.60 -15.20 12.19
N PRO A 49 17.89 -13.91 12.08
CA PRO A 49 19.04 -13.33 12.78
C PRO A 49 18.85 -13.39 14.30
N THR A 50 19.96 -13.36 15.03
CA THR A 50 19.92 -13.21 16.48
C THR A 50 19.18 -11.91 16.84
N PHE A 51 18.28 -11.98 17.83
CA PHE A 51 17.40 -10.86 18.24
C PHE A 51 16.41 -10.40 17.16
N ALA A 52 16.01 -11.28 16.25
CA ALA A 52 14.94 -10.98 15.28
C ALA A 52 13.69 -10.42 15.99
N HIS A 53 13.22 -9.25 15.56
CA HIS A 53 12.01 -8.62 16.07
C HIS A 53 11.44 -7.61 15.08
N TRP A 54 10.25 -7.11 15.35
CA TRP A 54 9.60 -6.04 14.61
C TRP A 54 9.56 -4.76 15.43
N SER A 55 9.59 -3.61 14.78
CA SER A 55 9.22 -2.36 15.46
C SER A 55 7.70 -2.32 15.71
N PRO A 56 7.22 -1.40 16.57
CA PRO A 56 5.79 -1.10 16.62
C PRO A 56 5.25 -0.73 15.24
N PRO A 57 4.13 -1.33 14.78
CA PRO A 57 3.47 -0.87 13.57
C PRO A 57 3.06 0.60 13.71
N ILE A 58 3.34 1.37 12.66
CA ILE A 58 3.03 2.80 12.58
C ILE A 58 2.43 3.13 11.23
N GLY A 59 1.39 3.96 11.21
CA GLY A 59 0.73 4.35 9.97
C GLY A 59 -0.31 5.44 10.20
N THR A 60 -1.03 5.76 9.14
CA THR A 60 -2.09 6.77 9.18
C THR A 60 -3.14 6.48 8.13
N SER A 61 -4.39 6.89 8.40
CA SER A 61 -5.40 7.06 7.37
C SER A 61 -5.25 8.46 6.75
N HIS A 62 -5.39 8.55 5.42
CA HIS A 62 -5.01 9.77 4.71
C HIS A 62 -5.79 9.99 3.40
N SER A 63 -5.67 11.20 2.86
CA SER A 63 -6.17 11.58 1.54
C SER A 63 -5.26 11.07 0.43
N ALA A 64 -5.71 11.20 -0.82
CA ALA A 64 -4.87 10.94 -2.00
C ALA A 64 -3.70 11.93 -2.13
N CYS A 65 -3.74 13.06 -1.43
CA CYS A 65 -2.72 14.11 -1.49
C CYS A 65 -1.51 13.82 -0.61
N TYR A 66 -1.61 12.88 0.30
CA TYR A 66 -0.48 12.48 1.15
C TYR A 66 0.05 11.11 0.78
N VAL A 67 1.36 11.00 0.69
CA VAL A 67 2.10 9.75 0.49
C VAL A 67 3.07 9.57 1.64
N MET A 68 2.78 8.63 2.54
CA MET A 68 3.65 8.30 3.66
C MET A 68 4.98 7.69 3.19
N TRP A 69 4.91 6.76 2.26
CA TRP A 69 6.03 6.14 1.56
C TRP A 69 5.53 5.52 0.25
N ARG A 70 6.41 5.30 -0.70
CA ARG A 70 6.09 4.63 -1.96
C ARG A 70 7.34 4.08 -2.63
N ARG A 71 7.23 2.95 -3.32
CA ARG A 71 8.31 2.46 -4.18
C ARG A 71 8.72 3.52 -5.20
N GLY A 72 10.02 3.71 -5.37
CA GLY A 72 10.56 4.68 -6.32
C GLY A 72 10.62 6.13 -5.81
N THR A 73 10.22 6.39 -4.57
CA THR A 73 10.39 7.70 -3.90
C THR A 73 11.49 7.62 -2.85
N ASP A 74 11.99 8.78 -2.43
CA ASP A 74 12.91 8.86 -1.30
C ASP A 74 12.16 8.58 0.00
N ALA A 75 12.84 7.94 0.97
CA ALA A 75 12.35 7.87 2.32
C ALA A 75 12.37 9.26 2.97
N SER A 76 11.29 9.61 3.69
CA SER A 76 11.30 10.79 4.57
C SER A 76 12.19 10.54 5.79
N THR A 77 12.53 11.58 6.53
CA THR A 77 13.27 11.44 7.78
C THR A 77 12.52 10.54 8.79
N GLY A 78 11.18 10.58 8.77
CA GLY A 78 10.36 9.70 9.61
C GLY A 78 10.43 8.24 9.16
N MET A 79 10.42 7.98 7.86
CA MET A 79 10.59 6.63 7.32
C MET A 79 11.98 6.07 7.59
N GLU A 80 13.05 6.85 7.42
CA GLU A 80 14.42 6.51 7.78
C GLU A 80 14.52 6.10 9.27
N ALA A 81 14.09 6.99 10.17
CA ALA A 81 14.14 6.72 11.61
C ALA A 81 13.33 5.48 12.02
N MET A 82 12.25 5.19 11.32
CA MET A 82 11.44 3.98 11.53
C MET A 82 12.14 2.74 10.96
N ALA A 83 12.70 2.82 9.75
CA ALA A 83 13.28 1.67 9.05
C ALA A 83 14.62 1.24 9.65
N GLU A 84 15.46 2.20 10.09
CA GLU A 84 16.77 1.92 10.69
C GLU A 84 16.70 1.63 12.19
N LEU A 85 15.84 2.37 12.92
CA LEU A 85 15.87 2.42 14.40
C LEU A 85 14.57 1.99 15.07
N GLY A 86 13.53 1.66 14.28
CA GLY A 86 12.20 1.37 14.81
C GLY A 86 11.51 2.54 15.51
N ARG A 87 12.01 3.78 15.32
CA ARG A 87 11.52 4.99 15.97
C ARG A 87 10.33 5.56 15.23
N THR A 88 9.18 5.63 15.88
CA THR A 88 7.92 6.06 15.24
C THR A 88 7.58 7.54 15.48
N GLY A 89 8.35 8.24 16.33
CA GLY A 89 8.06 9.62 16.73
C GLY A 89 8.07 10.62 15.57
N SER A 90 9.09 10.54 14.70
CA SER A 90 9.24 11.43 13.55
C SER A 90 8.08 11.25 12.56
N LEU A 91 7.67 9.99 12.24
CA LEU A 91 6.49 9.74 11.41
C LEU A 91 5.21 10.34 12.00
N LYS A 92 4.99 10.20 13.33
CA LYS A 92 3.83 10.84 13.99
C LYS A 92 3.83 12.35 13.82
N SER A 93 5.02 12.97 13.90
CA SER A 93 5.15 14.40 13.65
C SER A 93 4.86 14.77 12.20
N GLU A 94 5.32 13.97 11.25
CA GLU A 94 5.02 14.12 9.83
C GLU A 94 3.50 14.01 9.57
N PHE A 95 2.80 13.03 10.16
CA PHE A 95 1.34 12.91 10.04
C PHE A 95 0.63 14.16 10.55
N THR A 96 1.03 14.64 11.74
CA THR A 96 0.44 15.86 12.32
C THR A 96 0.66 17.07 11.42
N ALA A 97 1.83 17.18 10.77
CA ALA A 97 2.16 18.28 9.88
C ALA A 97 1.32 18.31 8.58
N GLN A 98 0.73 17.17 8.19
CA GLN A 98 -0.16 17.09 7.02
C GLN A 98 -1.54 17.72 7.27
N GLY A 99 -1.90 18.00 8.52
CA GLY A 99 -3.16 18.66 8.87
C GLY A 99 -4.38 17.88 8.37
N ALA A 100 -5.15 18.46 7.45
CA ALA A 100 -6.38 17.85 6.94
C ALA A 100 -6.16 16.61 6.05
N ASP A 101 -4.95 16.39 5.54
CA ASP A 101 -4.66 15.25 4.69
C ASP A 101 -4.49 13.94 5.45
N THR A 102 -4.34 13.99 6.77
CA THR A 102 -4.36 12.80 7.64
C THR A 102 -5.55 12.86 8.58
N LEU A 103 -6.10 11.69 8.96
CA LEU A 103 -7.26 11.61 9.86
C LEU A 103 -6.90 10.94 11.18
N ASP A 104 -6.36 9.73 11.13
CA ASP A 104 -6.09 8.94 12.32
C ASP A 104 -4.67 8.35 12.28
N THR A 105 -4.08 8.17 13.44
CA THR A 105 -2.75 7.58 13.58
C THR A 105 -2.86 6.13 14.05
N ILE A 106 -2.36 5.21 13.22
CA ILE A 106 -2.21 3.81 13.56
C ILE A 106 -0.92 3.66 14.36
N SER A 107 -1.02 3.22 15.60
CA SER A 107 0.15 3.02 16.48
C SER A 107 -0.09 1.82 17.38
N GLY A 108 0.71 0.77 17.21
CA GLY A 108 0.55 -0.49 17.92
C GLY A 108 1.74 -0.88 18.78
N ILE A 109 1.68 -2.09 19.31
CA ILE A 109 2.81 -2.77 19.92
C ILE A 109 3.40 -3.76 18.90
N PRO A 110 4.70 -4.04 18.92
CA PRO A 110 5.31 -4.97 17.98
C PRO A 110 4.76 -6.39 18.14
N PRO A 111 4.47 -7.10 17.04
CA PRO A 111 4.23 -8.54 17.12
C PRO A 111 5.50 -9.28 17.50
N SER A 112 5.37 -10.50 18.00
CA SER A 112 6.51 -11.41 18.00
C SER A 112 6.75 -11.93 16.57
N VAL A 113 7.94 -12.47 16.31
CA VAL A 113 8.34 -12.91 14.95
C VAL A 113 7.43 -13.96 14.32
N GLN A 114 6.63 -14.67 15.11
CA GLN A 114 5.74 -15.73 14.63
C GLN A 114 4.30 -15.60 15.18
N ARG A 115 3.91 -14.42 15.62
CA ARG A 115 2.56 -14.19 16.16
C ARG A 115 2.04 -12.85 15.68
N SER A 116 0.74 -12.77 15.52
CA SER A 116 0.04 -11.53 15.20
C SER A 116 0.20 -10.49 16.31
N ALA A 117 0.33 -9.24 15.91
CA ALA A 117 0.13 -8.12 16.82
C ALA A 117 -1.33 -8.07 17.28
N PRO A 118 -1.63 -7.46 18.43
CA PRO A 118 -2.98 -7.03 18.72
C PRO A 118 -3.52 -6.13 17.61
N ALA A 119 -4.83 -6.26 17.34
CA ALA A 119 -5.49 -5.42 16.36
C ALA A 119 -5.43 -3.94 16.79
N ILE A 120 -5.12 -3.06 15.87
CA ILE A 120 -5.06 -1.61 16.06
C ILE A 120 -6.29 -1.01 15.41
N THR A 121 -7.11 -0.29 16.18
CA THR A 121 -8.29 0.38 15.65
C THR A 121 -7.93 1.74 15.10
N PHE A 122 -8.52 2.11 13.96
CA PHE A 122 -8.38 3.41 13.32
C PHE A 122 -9.65 3.75 12.54
N THR A 123 -9.76 5.00 12.11
CA THR A 123 -10.90 5.51 11.37
C THR A 123 -10.49 5.98 9.98
N VAL A 124 -11.44 5.91 9.04
CA VAL A 124 -11.35 6.47 7.70
C VAL A 124 -12.64 7.24 7.38
N ASP A 125 -12.57 8.21 6.49
CA ASP A 125 -13.74 8.88 5.94
C ASP A 125 -13.63 9.03 4.42
N ARG A 126 -14.68 9.52 3.77
CA ARG A 126 -14.73 9.68 2.31
C ARG A 126 -13.62 10.56 1.72
N TYR A 127 -13.01 11.42 2.51
CA TYR A 127 -11.93 12.31 2.09
C TYR A 127 -10.55 11.70 2.34
N ARG A 128 -10.47 10.78 3.33
CA ARG A 128 -9.24 10.09 3.75
C ARG A 128 -9.50 8.58 3.81
N PRO A 129 -9.85 7.97 2.65
CA PRO A 129 -10.17 6.54 2.58
C PRO A 129 -8.93 5.66 2.50
N TYR A 130 -7.75 6.26 2.27
CA TYR A 130 -6.50 5.51 2.12
C TYR A 130 -5.85 5.23 3.46
N VAL A 131 -5.11 4.13 3.52
CA VAL A 131 -4.30 3.77 4.68
C VAL A 131 -2.90 3.35 4.24
N SER A 132 -1.90 3.85 4.96
CA SER A 132 -0.51 3.40 4.86
C SER A 132 -0.02 2.97 6.24
N VAL A 133 0.70 1.85 6.30
CA VAL A 133 1.24 1.29 7.55
C VAL A 133 2.56 0.61 7.29
N THR A 134 3.45 0.61 8.28
CA THR A 134 4.79 0.02 8.18
C THR A 134 5.28 -0.49 9.52
N SER A 135 6.29 -1.38 9.49
CA SER A 135 7.03 -1.89 10.65
C SER A 135 8.44 -2.27 10.23
N MET A 136 9.46 -1.89 11.00
CA MET A 136 10.85 -2.26 10.76
C MET A 136 11.04 -3.77 10.88
N ILE A 137 11.90 -4.32 10.04
CA ILE A 137 12.48 -5.67 10.16
C ILE A 137 13.78 -5.53 10.96
N ALA A 138 13.88 -6.08 12.15
CA ALA A 138 15.06 -5.88 13.00
C ALA A 138 15.72 -7.21 13.43
N PRO A 139 17.07 -7.23 13.56
CA PRO A 139 18.01 -6.16 13.22
C PRO A 139 18.24 -6.07 11.70
N SER A 140 18.14 -4.90 11.12
CA SER A 140 18.46 -4.69 9.70
C SER A 140 19.01 -3.27 9.49
N PRO A 141 19.64 -3.01 8.33
CA PRO A 141 20.11 -1.66 8.00
C PRO A 141 18.96 -0.65 8.01
N ASP A 142 18.03 -0.80 7.05
CA ASP A 142 16.91 0.11 6.84
C ASP A 142 15.71 -0.65 6.22
N TRP A 143 15.54 -1.93 6.59
CA TRP A 143 14.50 -2.75 5.96
C TRP A 143 13.20 -2.73 6.75
N PHE A 144 12.10 -2.74 6.01
CA PHE A 144 10.76 -2.70 6.59
C PHE A 144 9.75 -3.52 5.77
N VAL A 145 8.61 -3.79 6.38
CA VAL A 145 7.40 -4.27 5.71
C VAL A 145 6.32 -3.22 5.79
N GLY A 146 5.42 -3.19 4.81
CA GLY A 146 4.34 -2.22 4.87
C GLY A 146 3.32 -2.33 3.74
N VAL A 147 2.30 -1.49 3.87
CA VAL A 147 1.25 -1.25 2.88
C VAL A 147 1.25 0.23 2.56
N ASP A 148 1.32 0.55 1.27
CA ASP A 148 1.29 1.92 0.75
C ASP A 148 -0.08 2.20 0.15
N THR A 149 -0.72 3.27 0.60
CA THR A 149 -1.89 3.90 -0.02
C THR A 149 -2.99 2.88 -0.41
N LEU A 150 -3.36 2.00 0.55
CA LEU A 150 -4.46 1.07 0.36
C LEU A 150 -5.78 1.80 0.42
N ASP A 151 -6.57 1.77 -0.66
CA ASP A 151 -7.92 2.28 -0.68
C ASP A 151 -8.87 1.31 0.06
N LEU A 152 -9.59 1.82 1.05
CA LEU A 152 -10.61 1.10 1.82
C LEU A 152 -12.03 1.44 1.35
N CYS A 153 -12.16 2.25 0.30
CA CYS A 153 -13.42 2.59 -0.33
C CYS A 153 -13.54 1.92 -1.71
N ASP A 154 -14.61 1.19 -1.91
CA ASP A 154 -14.99 0.63 -3.21
C ASP A 154 -16.17 1.46 -3.75
N ASP A 155 -15.85 2.54 -4.47
CA ASP A 155 -16.75 3.55 -5.03
C ASP A 155 -17.74 4.13 -3.99
N SER A 156 -18.73 3.38 -3.56
CA SER A 156 -19.81 3.83 -2.69
C SER A 156 -19.92 3.07 -1.37
N SER A 157 -19.05 2.11 -1.13
CA SER A 157 -19.08 1.25 0.04
C SER A 157 -17.70 1.07 0.67
N TRP A 158 -17.69 0.77 1.96
CA TRP A 158 -16.47 0.42 2.66
C TRP A 158 -16.12 -1.05 2.44
N VAL A 159 -14.86 -1.34 2.17
CA VAL A 159 -14.37 -2.71 1.98
C VAL A 159 -14.48 -3.49 3.28
N ASN A 160 -15.13 -4.65 3.29
CA ASN A 160 -15.34 -5.43 4.51
C ASN A 160 -14.03 -6.00 5.09
N GLU A 161 -13.20 -6.57 4.23
CA GLU A 161 -11.92 -7.14 4.63
C GLU A 161 -10.95 -7.11 3.46
N VAL A 162 -9.69 -6.79 3.75
CA VAL A 162 -8.61 -6.89 2.78
C VAL A 162 -7.33 -7.34 3.45
N VAL A 163 -6.62 -8.27 2.82
CA VAL A 163 -5.32 -8.78 3.26
C VAL A 163 -4.26 -8.36 2.25
N ARG A 164 -3.15 -7.85 2.76
CA ARG A 164 -1.98 -7.45 1.95
C ARG A 164 -0.74 -8.19 2.42
N PRO A 165 -0.04 -8.91 1.53
CA PRO A 165 1.19 -9.59 1.89
C PRO A 165 2.28 -8.58 2.27
N ALA A 166 2.98 -8.86 3.37
CA ALA A 166 4.04 -8.03 3.93
C ALA A 166 5.39 -8.42 3.33
N PHE A 167 5.66 -7.96 2.12
CA PHE A 167 6.97 -8.14 1.49
C PHE A 167 8.01 -7.21 2.11
N PRO A 168 9.30 -7.62 2.15
CA PRO A 168 10.36 -6.75 2.61
C PRO A 168 10.69 -5.66 1.58
N TYR A 169 10.94 -4.46 2.09
CA TYR A 169 11.39 -3.28 1.38
C TYR A 169 12.68 -2.76 1.99
N ASP A 170 13.48 -2.11 1.17
CA ASP A 170 14.69 -1.36 1.48
C ASP A 170 14.34 0.12 1.40
N ALA A 171 14.65 0.90 2.43
CA ALA A 171 14.32 2.32 2.45
C ALA A 171 15.31 3.18 1.64
N GLY A 172 16.48 2.62 1.29
CA GLY A 172 17.51 3.29 0.52
C GLY A 172 18.30 4.32 1.30
N THR A 173 18.32 4.22 2.62
CA THR A 173 18.96 5.19 3.52
C THR A 173 20.26 4.67 4.13
N ASP A 174 20.46 3.35 4.22
CA ASP A 174 21.65 2.70 4.76
C ASP A 174 22.38 1.82 3.70
N ASN A 175 23.69 1.66 3.86
CA ASN A 175 24.54 0.87 2.97
C ASN A 175 24.56 -0.64 3.26
N GLY A 176 23.97 -1.10 4.33
CA GLY A 176 24.03 -2.49 4.78
C GLY A 176 23.32 -3.45 3.84
N LEU A 177 23.89 -4.66 3.68
CA LEU A 177 23.34 -5.70 2.81
C LEU A 177 22.93 -6.96 3.56
N GLU A 178 23.17 -7.02 4.87
CA GLU A 178 22.92 -8.19 5.71
C GLU A 178 22.25 -7.78 7.03
N PHE A 179 21.58 -8.73 7.67
CA PHE A 179 21.09 -8.54 9.04
C PHE A 179 22.24 -8.18 9.98
N GLY A 180 22.04 -7.16 10.80
CA GLY A 180 23.06 -6.71 11.76
C GLY A 180 24.23 -5.96 11.14
N SER A 181 24.14 -5.52 9.89
CA SER A 181 25.09 -4.56 9.32
C SER A 181 25.19 -3.31 10.22
N LEU A 182 26.34 -2.65 10.18
CA LEU A 182 26.51 -1.38 10.87
C LEU A 182 25.60 -0.32 10.24
N ASP A 183 25.09 0.57 11.07
CA ASP A 183 24.34 1.75 10.66
C ASP A 183 25.29 2.75 9.97
N ILE A 184 25.25 2.81 8.64
CA ILE A 184 26.12 3.64 7.79
C ILE A 184 25.27 4.28 6.70
N ASP A 185 25.03 5.58 6.83
CA ASP A 185 24.26 6.38 5.89
C ASP A 185 24.67 6.12 4.44
N LYS A 186 23.70 5.89 3.58
CA LYS A 186 23.89 5.76 2.14
C LYS A 186 23.98 7.12 1.49
N SER A 187 25.05 7.35 0.72
CA SER A 187 25.25 8.59 -0.02
C SER A 187 25.76 8.33 -1.44
N PRO A 188 25.02 8.74 -2.50
CA PRO A 188 23.68 9.30 -2.44
C PRO A 188 22.64 8.28 -1.96
N ARG A 189 21.54 8.75 -1.36
CA ARG A 189 20.40 7.89 -0.99
C ARG A 189 19.79 7.23 -2.23
N GLU A 190 19.27 6.04 -2.05
CA GLU A 190 18.50 5.32 -3.06
C GLU A 190 17.00 5.47 -2.81
N LYS A 191 16.22 5.11 -3.82
CA LYS A 191 14.77 5.12 -3.71
C LYS A 191 14.28 3.87 -2.98
N ILE A 192 13.20 3.99 -2.24
CA ILE A 192 12.51 2.86 -1.62
C ILE A 192 12.26 1.79 -2.67
N ALA A 193 12.73 0.58 -2.41
CA ALA A 193 12.64 -0.54 -3.33
C ALA A 193 12.13 -1.80 -2.63
N ARG A 194 11.35 -2.61 -3.34
CA ARG A 194 11.01 -3.95 -2.85
C ARG A 194 12.24 -4.84 -2.98
N ILE A 195 12.55 -5.60 -1.95
CA ILE A 195 13.60 -6.63 -2.00
C ILE A 195 13.06 -7.81 -2.79
N THR A 196 13.78 -8.18 -3.85
CA THR A 196 13.44 -9.25 -4.79
C THR A 196 14.61 -10.24 -4.90
N SER A 197 14.45 -11.31 -5.64
CA SER A 197 15.52 -12.28 -5.88
C SER A 197 16.76 -11.72 -6.62
N THR A 198 16.66 -10.51 -7.16
CA THR A 198 17.74 -9.83 -7.87
C THR A 198 18.31 -8.63 -7.10
N SER A 199 17.77 -8.31 -5.93
CA SER A 199 18.27 -7.22 -5.09
C SER A 199 19.63 -7.56 -4.48
N PRO A 200 20.53 -6.60 -4.22
CA PRO A 200 21.84 -6.85 -3.61
C PRO A 200 21.77 -7.54 -2.24
N ASN A 201 20.75 -7.21 -1.45
CA ASN A 201 20.48 -7.71 -0.10
C ASN A 201 19.60 -8.97 -0.08
N THR A 202 19.36 -9.60 -1.23
CA THR A 202 18.43 -10.73 -1.38
C THR A 202 18.79 -11.94 -0.52
N GLN A 203 20.08 -12.20 -0.27
CA GLN A 203 20.54 -13.39 0.47
C GLN A 203 19.92 -13.47 1.87
N SER A 204 19.64 -12.34 2.49
CA SER A 204 18.97 -12.26 3.80
C SER A 204 17.50 -12.74 3.77
N PHE A 205 16.86 -12.78 2.61
CA PHE A 205 15.43 -13.02 2.46
C PHE A 205 15.03 -14.22 1.59
N LEU A 206 16.01 -14.95 1.02
CA LEU A 206 15.71 -16.11 0.17
C LEU A 206 15.14 -17.29 0.97
N SER A 207 14.03 -17.87 0.49
CA SER A 207 13.42 -19.06 1.09
C SER A 207 12.74 -19.95 0.02
N PRO A 208 13.34 -21.04 -0.40
CA PRO A 208 14.78 -21.30 -0.52
C PRO A 208 15.40 -20.54 -1.72
N SER A 209 14.60 -20.09 -2.71
CA SER A 209 15.07 -19.46 -3.95
C SER A 209 14.29 -18.20 -4.33
N ALA A 210 13.32 -17.80 -3.53
CA ALA A 210 12.49 -16.64 -3.75
C ALA A 210 12.34 -15.80 -2.48
N VAL A 211 12.13 -14.50 -2.64
CA VAL A 211 11.75 -13.63 -1.54
C VAL A 211 10.24 -13.74 -1.34
N ILE A 212 9.83 -14.27 -0.20
CA ILE A 212 8.43 -14.49 0.17
C ILE A 212 7.95 -13.41 1.14
N PRO A 213 6.62 -13.21 1.29
CA PRO A 213 6.10 -12.33 2.32
C PRO A 213 6.50 -12.79 3.73
N MET A 214 6.78 -11.84 4.60
CA MET A 214 7.11 -12.09 6.01
C MET A 214 5.87 -12.02 6.91
N GLY A 215 4.70 -12.12 6.33
CA GLY A 215 3.39 -12.05 6.99
C GLY A 215 2.35 -11.34 6.14
N ASN A 216 1.30 -10.89 6.81
CA ASN A 216 0.23 -10.13 6.17
C ASN A 216 -0.21 -8.96 7.04
N PHE A 217 -0.63 -7.87 6.41
CA PHE A 217 -1.47 -6.85 7.04
C PHE A 217 -2.92 -7.14 6.68
N LYS A 218 -3.73 -7.40 7.70
CA LYS A 218 -5.16 -7.67 7.56
C LYS A 218 -5.97 -6.49 8.07
N PHE A 219 -6.77 -5.90 7.19
CA PHE A 219 -7.67 -4.79 7.49
C PHE A 219 -9.10 -5.32 7.53
N THR A 220 -9.83 -5.04 8.61
CA THR A 220 -11.19 -5.53 8.80
C THR A 220 -12.10 -4.38 9.20
N PHE A 221 -13.21 -4.21 8.48
CA PHE A 221 -14.27 -3.27 8.84
C PHE A 221 -14.94 -3.68 10.15
N VAL A 222 -15.14 -2.71 11.03
CA VAL A 222 -15.76 -2.94 12.35
C VAL A 222 -17.15 -2.33 12.40
N SER A 223 -17.25 -1.06 12.07
CA SER A 223 -18.50 -0.32 12.16
C SER A 223 -18.45 0.96 11.34
N MET A 224 -19.60 1.57 11.14
CA MET A 224 -19.75 2.88 10.51
C MET A 224 -20.61 3.78 11.41
N ALA A 225 -20.13 4.99 11.64
CA ALA A 225 -20.90 6.04 12.28
C ALA A 225 -21.58 6.91 11.23
N ALA A 226 -22.87 7.16 11.37
CA ALA A 226 -23.67 8.01 10.48
C ALA A 226 -23.39 9.51 10.65
N THR A 227 -22.23 9.90 11.11
CA THR A 227 -21.87 11.31 11.25
C THR A 227 -21.66 11.91 9.86
N PRO A 228 -22.25 13.07 9.54
CA PRO A 228 -21.85 13.79 8.33
C PRO A 228 -20.35 14.02 8.39
N ALA A 229 -19.61 13.54 7.40
CA ALA A 229 -18.21 13.89 7.29
C ALA A 229 -18.13 15.43 7.28
N PRO A 230 -17.17 16.06 7.99
CA PRO A 230 -16.97 17.49 7.91
C PRO A 230 -16.95 17.90 6.44
N VAL A 231 -17.64 18.99 6.12
CA VAL A 231 -17.60 19.55 4.77
C VAL A 231 -16.20 20.12 4.61
N ASP A 232 -15.28 19.31 4.11
CA ASP A 232 -13.92 19.73 3.88
C ASP A 232 -13.83 20.36 2.49
N PRO A 233 -13.48 21.65 2.37
CA PRO A 233 -13.33 22.33 1.09
C PRO A 233 -12.14 21.81 0.27
N MET A 234 -11.31 20.89 0.80
CA MET A 234 -10.03 20.50 0.21
C MET A 234 -10.08 19.34 -0.80
N CYS A 235 -11.25 18.80 -1.13
CA CYS A 235 -11.36 17.84 -2.24
C CYS A 235 -11.06 18.43 -3.63
N SER A 236 -10.72 19.69 -3.71
CA SER A 236 -10.65 20.37 -5.01
C SER A 236 -9.31 20.25 -5.72
N GLN A 237 -8.18 20.04 -5.08
CA GLN A 237 -6.89 19.83 -5.80
C GLN A 237 -5.77 19.45 -4.83
N CYS A 238 -5.15 18.29 -5.01
CA CYS A 238 -3.83 18.06 -4.46
C CYS A 238 -2.87 19.08 -5.12
N PRO A 239 -2.04 19.81 -4.35
CA PRO A 239 -1.00 20.61 -4.95
C PRO A 239 -0.10 19.69 -5.77
N VAL A 240 -0.02 19.91 -7.07
CA VAL A 240 0.93 19.20 -7.94
C VAL A 240 2.32 19.63 -7.49
N SER A 241 2.93 18.84 -6.61
CA SER A 241 4.37 18.89 -6.46
C SER A 241 4.94 18.50 -7.81
N SER A 242 5.65 19.43 -8.44
CA SER A 242 6.35 19.25 -9.71
C SER A 242 7.57 18.33 -9.50
N VAL A 243 7.31 17.08 -9.20
CA VAL A 243 8.27 15.99 -9.29
C VAL A 243 7.82 15.15 -10.47
N GLY A 244 8.59 15.22 -11.55
CA GLY A 244 8.37 14.38 -12.72
C GLY A 244 8.45 12.90 -12.30
N GLY A 245 7.33 12.20 -12.43
CA GLY A 245 7.21 10.79 -12.12
C GLY A 245 5.73 10.45 -12.10
N ASP A 246 5.36 9.50 -12.88
CA ASP A 246 4.05 8.95 -13.18
C ASP A 246 2.97 9.19 -12.12
N SER A 247 1.92 9.91 -12.50
CA SER A 247 0.66 10.00 -11.74
C SER A 247 0.19 8.61 -11.33
N PRO A 248 -0.24 8.41 -10.07
CA PRO A 248 -0.93 7.19 -9.73
C PRO A 248 -2.27 7.20 -10.49
N THR A 249 -2.32 6.47 -11.59
CA THR A 249 -3.61 6.05 -12.15
C THR A 249 -4.30 5.26 -11.07
N GLY A 250 -5.43 5.76 -10.59
CA GLY A 250 -6.32 5.02 -9.72
C GLY A 250 -6.62 3.67 -10.38
N SER A 251 -6.09 2.62 -9.82
CA SER A 251 -6.39 1.28 -10.24
C SER A 251 -7.70 0.88 -9.59
N THR A 252 -8.80 1.07 -10.29
CA THR A 252 -9.89 0.11 -10.18
C THR A 252 -9.28 -1.27 -10.35
N GLY A 253 -9.28 -2.06 -9.31
CA GLY A 253 -9.04 -3.49 -9.14
C GLY A 253 -8.53 -4.35 -10.30
N ASN A 254 -7.56 -3.89 -11.07
CA ASN A 254 -6.73 -4.71 -11.93
C ASN A 254 -5.29 -4.30 -11.71
N VAL A 255 -4.60 -5.07 -10.90
CA VAL A 255 -3.15 -5.03 -10.81
C VAL A 255 -2.61 -5.47 -12.16
N ALA A 256 -2.45 -4.53 -13.08
CA ALA A 256 -1.50 -4.68 -14.15
C ALA A 256 -0.12 -4.46 -13.52
N GLY A 257 0.39 -5.52 -12.89
CA GLY A 257 1.77 -5.53 -12.48
C GLY A 257 2.65 -5.32 -13.69
N THR A 258 3.60 -4.42 -13.61
CA THR A 258 4.84 -4.65 -14.33
C THR A 258 5.26 -6.05 -13.97
N THR A 259 5.26 -6.91 -14.97
CA THR A 259 5.52 -8.34 -14.86
C THR A 259 6.84 -8.58 -14.15
N ASP A 260 6.78 -8.73 -12.82
CA ASP A 260 7.75 -9.58 -12.14
C ASP A 260 7.29 -11.01 -12.48
N SER A 261 8.11 -11.74 -13.22
CA SER A 261 7.83 -13.03 -13.83
C SER A 261 7.63 -14.18 -12.84
N SER A 262 7.20 -13.92 -11.62
CA SER A 262 6.95 -14.91 -10.57
C SER A 262 5.49 -15.01 -10.11
N GLN A 263 4.55 -14.31 -10.73
CA GLN A 263 3.13 -14.55 -10.50
C GLN A 263 2.46 -14.96 -11.81
N ALA A 264 2.18 -16.26 -11.94
CA ALA A 264 1.35 -16.78 -13.00
C ALA A 264 -0.03 -16.08 -12.96
N PRO A 265 -0.55 -15.60 -14.10
CA PRO A 265 -1.89 -15.05 -14.15
C PRO A 265 -2.88 -16.17 -13.89
N VAL A 266 -3.75 -15.99 -12.90
CA VAL A 266 -4.93 -16.83 -12.76
C VAL A 266 -5.83 -16.45 -13.92
N SER A 267 -5.85 -17.30 -14.93
CA SER A 267 -6.63 -17.11 -16.16
C SER A 267 -8.13 -17.15 -15.83
N PRO A 268 -8.97 -16.27 -16.40
CA PRO A 268 -10.42 -16.32 -16.23
C PRO A 268 -11.09 -17.45 -17.04
N ALA A 269 -10.35 -18.51 -17.42
CA ALA A 269 -10.89 -19.60 -18.22
C ALA A 269 -11.64 -20.68 -17.42
N LEU A 270 -11.82 -20.56 -16.12
CA LEU A 270 -12.53 -21.55 -15.29
C LEU A 270 -14.00 -21.20 -15.01
N ALA A 271 -14.52 -20.09 -15.51
CA ALA A 271 -15.94 -19.71 -15.30
C ALA A 271 -16.90 -20.23 -16.39
N VAL A 272 -16.42 -20.86 -17.45
CA VAL A 272 -17.27 -21.30 -18.58
C VAL A 272 -17.56 -22.81 -18.58
N ILE A 273 -16.91 -23.61 -17.75
CA ILE A 273 -17.10 -25.08 -17.74
C ILE A 273 -18.13 -25.54 -16.70
N ALA A 274 -18.61 -24.67 -15.80
CA ALA A 274 -19.59 -25.06 -14.79
C ALA A 274 -21.05 -25.05 -15.28
N THR A 275 -21.38 -24.48 -16.42
CA THR A 275 -22.77 -24.43 -16.94
C THR A 275 -23.10 -25.51 -17.98
N ALA A 276 -22.12 -26.21 -18.53
CA ALA A 276 -22.36 -27.30 -19.47
C ALA A 276 -22.49 -28.69 -18.82
N GLY A 277 -22.12 -28.85 -17.55
CA GLY A 277 -22.17 -30.13 -16.85
C GLY A 277 -23.48 -30.47 -16.14
N MET A 278 -24.43 -29.57 -16.01
CA MET A 278 -25.70 -29.80 -15.31
C MET A 278 -26.88 -30.23 -16.24
N LEU A 279 -26.69 -30.30 -17.54
CA LEU A 279 -27.72 -30.75 -18.48
C LEU A 279 -27.57 -32.20 -18.96
N ALA A 280 -26.53 -32.91 -18.52
CA ALA A 280 -26.29 -34.30 -18.95
C ALA A 280 -26.68 -35.37 -17.91
N VAL A 281 -27.02 -35.01 -16.65
CA VAL A 281 -27.39 -35.98 -15.59
C VAL A 281 -28.88 -36.19 -15.44
N ALA A 282 -29.71 -35.45 -16.13
CA ALA A 282 -31.19 -35.57 -16.05
C ALA A 282 -31.79 -36.60 -17.05
N ARG A 283 -31.00 -37.44 -17.75
CA ARG A 283 -31.50 -38.39 -18.74
C ARG A 283 -31.14 -39.87 -18.48
N ILE A 284 -30.65 -40.27 -17.34
CA ILE A 284 -30.27 -41.68 -17.03
C ILE A 284 -31.04 -42.27 -15.82
N LEU A 285 -32.16 -41.68 -15.41
CA LEU A 285 -33.01 -42.27 -14.37
C LEU A 285 -34.47 -42.38 -14.83
N LEU A 286 -34.71 -42.87 -16.06
CA LEU A 286 -36.01 -43.38 -16.49
C LEU A 286 -35.78 -44.47 -17.55
N TYR A 287 -35.33 -45.62 -17.06
CA TYR A 287 -35.68 -46.95 -17.59
C TYR A 287 -35.41 -47.98 -16.48
#